data_fe93e4a4e8e69e399dbf633f07808cf7
#
_entry.id   fe93e4a4e8e69e399dbf633f07808cf7
#
_cell.length_a   1.000
_cell.length_b   1.000
_cell.length_c   1.000
_cell.angle_alpha   90.00
_cell.angle_beta   90.00
_cell.angle_gamma   90.00
#
_symmetry.space_group_name_H-M   'P 1'
#
loop_
_entity.id
_entity.type
_entity.pdbx_description
1 polymer ?
#
loop_
_entity_poly.entity_id
_entity_poly.type
_entity_poly.pdbx_seq_one_letter_code
_entity_poly.pdbx_strand_id
1 'polypeptide(L)'
;RRSSSAASDVYKRQPIKVDVRIIAATHQNLNNLVSQKNFREDLFYRLNVIKIEVPPLRDRKEDIGDLSKYFLKNYSDSLDEDLRVISDDAMNLMNKYDCPGNVRQLENVCYWLTLMSPSQNIKSQDLPTEVKEFEVADIPTSSWEDGMQNWLKNVSVSYTHLRAHETPVN
;
A
#
# COMPACT_ATOMS: atom_id res chain seq x y z
N ARG A 1 -35.21 -6.33 54.76
CA ARG A 1 -34.83 -5.62 53.52
C ARG A 1 -33.32 -5.66 53.40
N ARG A 2 -32.80 -6.58 52.59
CA ARG A 2 -31.39 -6.62 52.25
C ARG A 2 -31.24 -5.87 50.93
N SER A 3 -30.63 -4.70 50.97
CA SER A 3 -30.23 -3.93 49.79
C SER A 3 -29.05 -4.65 49.12
N SER A 4 -29.27 -5.11 47.90
CA SER A 4 -28.27 -5.66 47.04
C SER A 4 -27.29 -4.56 46.61
N SER A 5 -26.13 -4.54 47.23
CA SER A 5 -24.99 -3.65 46.90
C SER A 5 -23.86 -4.44 46.23
N ALA A 6 -24.20 -5.34 45.32
CA ALA A 6 -23.22 -6.24 44.73
C ALA A 6 -22.99 -6.02 43.21
N ALA A 7 -23.26 -4.82 42.69
CA ALA A 7 -23.12 -4.56 41.27
C ALA A 7 -22.11 -3.43 40.90
N SER A 8 -21.29 -2.99 41.85
CA SER A 8 -20.40 -1.83 41.64
C SER A 8 -18.88 -2.12 41.65
N ASP A 9 -18.46 -3.39 41.70
CA ASP A 9 -17.04 -3.69 41.95
C ASP A 9 -16.27 -4.27 40.77
N VAL A 10 -16.80 -4.16 39.55
CA VAL A 10 -16.21 -4.94 38.43
C VAL A 10 -15.10 -4.21 37.67
N TYR A 11 -14.88 -2.90 37.78
CA TYR A 11 -13.79 -2.24 36.98
C TYR A 11 -13.13 -1.03 37.64
N LYS A 12 -12.64 -1.15 38.84
CA LYS A 12 -11.60 -0.23 39.35
C LYS A 12 -10.22 -0.76 38.89
N ARG A 13 -9.96 -0.70 37.60
CA ARG A 13 -8.56 -0.84 37.14
C ARG A 13 -7.80 0.38 37.66
N GLN A 14 -6.90 0.14 38.58
CA GLN A 14 -6.00 1.20 39.03
C GLN A 14 -5.16 1.66 37.85
N PRO A 15 -5.05 2.97 37.59
CA PRO A 15 -4.20 3.48 36.53
C PRO A 15 -2.75 3.11 36.84
N ILE A 16 -2.11 2.37 35.91
CA ILE A 16 -0.69 2.06 35.98
C ILE A 16 0.06 3.26 35.41
N LYS A 17 0.95 3.86 36.23
CA LYS A 17 1.81 4.95 35.77
C LYS A 17 2.89 4.34 34.85
N VAL A 18 2.91 4.76 33.59
CA VAL A 18 3.90 4.36 32.60
C VAL A 18 4.60 5.59 32.05
N ASP A 19 5.90 5.47 31.77
CA ASP A 19 6.67 6.48 31.08
C ASP A 19 6.87 6.00 29.62
N VAL A 20 6.06 6.55 28.71
CA VAL A 20 6.04 6.13 27.30
C VAL A 20 5.93 7.34 26.38
N ARG A 21 6.58 7.26 25.22
CA ARG A 21 6.38 8.19 24.12
C ARG A 21 5.29 7.66 23.20
N ILE A 22 4.25 8.48 22.97
CA ILE A 22 3.14 8.13 22.08
C ILE A 22 3.42 8.73 20.69
N ILE A 23 3.36 7.89 19.66
CA ILE A 23 3.39 8.30 18.27
C ILE A 23 2.10 7.79 17.63
N ALA A 24 1.30 8.71 17.07
CA ALA A 24 0.05 8.38 16.41
C ALA A 24 0.15 8.72 14.92
N ALA A 25 -0.42 7.89 14.06
CA ALA A 25 -0.48 8.12 12.62
C ALA A 25 -1.92 7.97 12.11
N THR A 26 -2.33 8.85 11.22
CA THR A 26 -3.63 8.80 10.55
C THR A 26 -3.54 9.43 9.17
N HIS A 27 -4.36 8.95 8.23
CA HIS A 27 -4.57 9.59 6.93
C HIS A 27 -5.75 10.56 6.93
N GLN A 28 -6.52 10.62 8.03
CA GLN A 28 -7.72 11.43 8.11
C GLN A 28 -7.41 12.85 8.60
N ASN A 29 -8.19 13.83 8.13
CA ASN A 29 -8.13 15.19 8.65
C ASN A 29 -8.83 15.27 10.00
N LEU A 30 -8.04 15.26 11.09
CA LEU A 30 -8.56 15.27 12.45
C LEU A 30 -9.37 16.54 12.78
N ASN A 31 -9.03 17.71 12.19
CA ASN A 31 -9.81 18.94 12.40
C ASN A 31 -11.25 18.78 11.89
N ASN A 32 -11.43 18.15 10.71
CA ASN A 32 -12.75 17.89 10.15
C ASN A 32 -13.54 16.90 11.04
N LEU A 33 -12.85 15.87 11.57
CA LEU A 33 -13.50 14.90 12.47
C LEU A 33 -13.94 15.53 13.79
N VAL A 34 -13.15 16.44 14.35
CA VAL A 34 -13.52 17.22 15.56
C VAL A 34 -14.73 18.09 15.25
N SER A 35 -14.74 18.83 14.12
CA SER A 35 -15.88 19.66 13.72
C SER A 35 -17.17 18.87 13.55
N GLN A 36 -17.05 17.63 13.04
CA GLN A 36 -18.17 16.70 12.86
C GLN A 36 -18.55 15.94 14.15
N LYS A 37 -17.87 16.20 15.27
CA LYS A 37 -18.03 15.50 16.56
C LYS A 37 -17.73 13.98 16.49
N ASN A 38 -17.01 13.54 15.45
CA ASN A 38 -16.56 12.16 15.26
C ASN A 38 -15.22 11.87 15.96
N PHE A 39 -14.55 12.91 16.47
CA PHE A 39 -13.31 12.80 17.22
C PHE A 39 -13.35 13.77 18.41
N ARG A 40 -12.89 13.31 19.58
CA ARG A 40 -12.90 14.13 20.79
C ARG A 40 -11.87 15.25 20.72
N GLU A 41 -12.30 16.47 21.01
CA GLU A 41 -11.46 17.65 20.97
C GLU A 41 -10.32 17.62 22.00
N ASP A 42 -10.60 17.12 23.23
CA ASP A 42 -9.57 16.97 24.27
C ASP A 42 -8.45 16.00 23.87
N LEU A 43 -8.80 14.91 23.18
CA LEU A 43 -7.84 13.94 22.67
C LEU A 43 -7.02 14.53 21.51
N PHE A 44 -7.68 15.30 20.63
CA PHE A 44 -6.98 15.99 19.53
C PHE A 44 -5.85 16.88 20.05
N TYR A 45 -6.12 17.75 21.04
CA TYR A 45 -5.09 18.62 21.58
C TYR A 45 -3.97 17.88 22.32
N ARG A 46 -4.23 16.72 22.90
CA ARG A 46 -3.18 15.89 23.53
C ARG A 46 -2.27 15.21 22.51
N LEU A 47 -2.80 14.82 21.36
CA LEU A 47 -2.04 14.13 20.30
C LEU A 47 -1.35 15.11 19.35
N ASN A 48 -1.97 16.25 19.05
CA ASN A 48 -1.52 17.21 18.06
C ASN A 48 -0.50 18.23 18.61
N VAL A 49 0.45 17.76 19.43
CA VAL A 49 1.52 18.62 19.98
C VAL A 49 2.60 18.88 18.95
N ILE A 50 3.01 17.84 18.22
CA ILE A 50 3.99 17.93 17.12
C ILE A 50 3.36 17.21 15.91
N LYS A 51 3.09 17.97 14.85
CA LYS A 51 2.57 17.44 13.60
C LYS A 51 3.72 17.21 12.62
N ILE A 52 3.85 15.98 12.15
CA ILE A 52 4.77 15.61 11.08
C ILE A 52 3.93 15.24 9.87
N GLU A 53 4.10 15.98 8.78
CA GLU A 53 3.47 15.65 7.49
C GLU A 53 4.46 14.86 6.65
N VAL A 54 4.06 13.64 6.26
CA VAL A 54 4.86 12.81 5.36
C VAL A 54 4.44 13.14 3.93
N PRO A 55 5.32 13.72 3.09
CA PRO A 55 4.98 14.04 1.72
C PRO A 55 4.70 12.75 0.91
N PRO A 56 3.78 12.80 -0.05
CA PRO A 56 3.54 11.68 -0.95
C PRO A 56 4.77 11.44 -1.86
N LEU A 57 4.87 10.25 -2.42
CA LEU A 57 6.04 9.83 -3.21
C LEU A 57 6.25 10.70 -4.46
N ARG A 58 5.15 11.19 -5.07
CA ARG A 58 5.21 12.11 -6.22
C ARG A 58 5.95 13.42 -5.94
N ASP A 59 6.00 13.86 -4.66
CA ASP A 59 6.69 15.09 -4.23
C ASP A 59 8.16 14.83 -3.80
N ARG A 60 8.59 13.54 -3.82
CA ARG A 60 9.95 13.10 -3.50
C ARG A 60 10.40 12.01 -4.46
N LYS A 61 10.37 12.32 -5.75
CA LYS A 61 10.67 11.36 -6.84
C LYS A 61 12.11 10.85 -6.80
N GLU A 62 13.03 11.59 -6.20
CA GLU A 62 14.42 11.20 -5.96
C GLU A 62 14.53 9.92 -5.10
N ASP A 63 13.58 9.67 -4.21
CA ASP A 63 13.58 8.49 -3.35
C ASP A 63 13.18 7.20 -4.11
N ILE A 64 12.54 7.32 -5.28
CA ILE A 64 12.01 6.15 -6.03
C ILE A 64 13.13 5.17 -6.36
N GLY A 65 14.29 5.69 -6.79
CA GLY A 65 15.42 4.86 -7.17
C GLY A 65 15.96 4.01 -6.01
N ASP A 66 16.14 4.61 -4.85
CA ASP A 66 16.69 3.92 -3.68
C ASP A 66 15.66 2.99 -3.03
N LEU A 67 14.40 3.40 -2.98
CA LEU A 67 13.30 2.56 -2.52
C LEU A 67 13.14 1.32 -3.42
N SER A 68 13.21 1.50 -4.75
CA SER A 68 13.10 0.39 -5.69
C SER A 68 14.24 -0.63 -5.52
N LYS A 69 15.48 -0.16 -5.37
CA LYS A 69 16.63 -1.03 -5.09
C LYS A 69 16.46 -1.80 -3.78
N TYR A 70 15.96 -1.12 -2.74
CA TYR A 70 15.70 -1.72 -1.45
C TYR A 70 14.64 -2.83 -1.55
N PHE A 71 13.51 -2.57 -2.20
CA PHE A 71 12.44 -3.55 -2.35
C PHE A 71 12.87 -4.75 -3.23
N LEU A 72 13.51 -4.50 -4.37
CA LEU A 72 13.99 -5.57 -5.24
C LEU A 72 14.97 -6.48 -4.50
N LYS A 73 15.89 -5.91 -3.73
CA LYS A 73 16.83 -6.69 -2.91
C LYS A 73 16.10 -7.54 -1.88
N ASN A 74 15.18 -6.96 -1.10
CA ASN A 74 14.43 -7.68 -0.08
C ASN A 74 13.61 -8.84 -0.66
N TYR A 75 13.00 -8.64 -1.83
CA TYR A 75 12.20 -9.68 -2.48
C TYR A 75 13.08 -10.74 -3.13
N SER A 76 14.19 -10.36 -3.77
CA SER A 76 15.15 -11.34 -4.29
C SER A 76 15.70 -12.23 -3.16
N ASP A 77 16.10 -11.64 -2.04
CA ASP A 77 16.61 -12.37 -0.87
C ASP A 77 15.51 -13.30 -0.28
N SER A 78 14.25 -12.88 -0.24
CA SER A 78 13.15 -13.66 0.34
C SER A 78 12.66 -14.80 -0.56
N LEU A 79 12.85 -14.68 -1.87
CA LEU A 79 12.43 -15.67 -2.86
C LEU A 79 13.56 -16.59 -3.33
N ASP A 80 14.78 -16.39 -2.81
CA ASP A 80 16.01 -17.08 -3.25
C ASP A 80 16.26 -16.91 -4.76
N GLU A 81 15.95 -15.69 -5.26
CA GLU A 81 16.11 -15.30 -6.65
C GLU A 81 17.30 -14.35 -6.82
N ASP A 82 17.87 -14.31 -8.01
CA ASP A 82 18.94 -13.38 -8.36
C ASP A 82 18.50 -11.92 -8.22
N LEU A 83 19.41 -11.06 -7.74
CA LEU A 83 19.15 -9.63 -7.62
C LEU A 83 18.84 -9.01 -8.98
N ARG A 84 17.70 -8.36 -9.08
CA ARG A 84 17.26 -7.67 -10.29
C ARG A 84 17.66 -6.21 -10.25
N VAL A 85 18.00 -5.67 -11.40
CA VAL A 85 18.44 -4.27 -11.57
C VAL A 85 17.53 -3.58 -12.58
N ILE A 86 17.07 -2.38 -12.25
CA ILE A 86 16.24 -1.57 -13.15
C ILE A 86 17.16 -0.78 -14.08
N SER A 87 16.91 -0.86 -15.39
CA SER A 87 17.62 -0.04 -16.39
C SER A 87 17.25 1.43 -16.26
N ASP A 88 18.12 2.31 -16.75
CA ASP A 88 17.90 3.77 -16.72
C ASP A 88 16.61 4.16 -17.45
N ASP A 89 16.28 3.51 -18.57
CA ASP A 89 15.04 3.77 -19.32
C ASP A 89 13.80 3.39 -18.49
N ALA A 90 13.83 2.25 -17.80
CA ALA A 90 12.74 1.82 -16.93
C ALA A 90 12.62 2.74 -15.70
N MET A 91 13.73 3.15 -15.12
CA MET A 91 13.76 4.10 -14.00
C MET A 91 13.17 5.46 -14.38
N ASN A 92 13.46 5.95 -15.58
CA ASN A 92 12.89 7.20 -16.09
C ASN A 92 11.35 7.13 -16.18
N LEU A 93 10.79 6.01 -16.62
CA LEU A 93 9.33 5.81 -16.64
C LEU A 93 8.74 5.73 -15.23
N MET A 94 9.40 5.03 -14.32
CA MET A 94 8.97 4.96 -12.92
C MET A 94 8.98 6.32 -12.23
N ASN A 95 9.96 7.18 -12.54
CA ASN A 95 10.04 8.54 -12.02
C ASN A 95 8.94 9.49 -12.57
N LYS A 96 8.45 9.21 -13.78
CA LYS A 96 7.33 9.96 -14.36
C LYS A 96 5.99 9.56 -13.75
N TYR A 97 5.88 8.33 -13.29
CA TYR A 97 4.65 7.80 -12.71
C TYR A 97 4.39 8.39 -11.32
N ASP A 98 3.18 8.92 -11.10
CA ASP A 98 2.84 9.64 -9.87
C ASP A 98 2.58 8.73 -8.65
N CYS A 99 2.58 7.43 -8.83
CA CYS A 99 2.39 6.45 -7.76
C CYS A 99 1.24 6.85 -6.81
N PRO A 100 -0.04 6.87 -7.24
CA PRO A 100 -1.17 7.30 -6.41
C PRO A 100 -1.30 6.52 -5.10
N GLY A 101 -0.87 5.25 -5.07
CA GLY A 101 -0.77 4.43 -3.87
C GLY A 101 0.53 4.62 -3.08
N ASN A 102 1.33 5.67 -3.41
CA ASN A 102 2.58 6.01 -2.73
C ASN A 102 3.59 4.83 -2.69
N VAL A 103 4.33 4.74 -1.58
CA VAL A 103 5.37 3.71 -1.36
C VAL A 103 4.81 2.29 -1.47
N ARG A 104 3.56 2.06 -1.00
CA ARG A 104 2.94 0.72 -1.10
C ARG A 104 2.72 0.27 -2.54
N GLN A 105 2.38 1.20 -3.43
CA GLN A 105 2.25 0.87 -4.86
C GLN A 105 3.61 0.61 -5.49
N LEU A 106 4.62 1.42 -5.19
CA LEU A 106 5.99 1.17 -5.64
C LEU A 106 6.50 -0.21 -5.18
N GLU A 107 6.25 -0.56 -3.92
CA GLU A 107 6.57 -1.85 -3.35
C GLU A 107 5.90 -3.00 -4.13
N ASN A 108 4.59 -2.89 -4.42
CA ASN A 108 3.86 -3.87 -5.22
C ASN A 108 4.41 -4.00 -6.64
N VAL A 109 4.78 -2.90 -7.28
CA VAL A 109 5.43 -2.89 -8.60
C VAL A 109 6.77 -3.63 -8.54
N CYS A 110 7.60 -3.36 -7.53
CA CYS A 110 8.87 -4.06 -7.36
C CYS A 110 8.69 -5.56 -7.10
N TYR A 111 7.72 -5.94 -6.27
CA TYR A 111 7.37 -7.35 -6.05
C TYR A 111 6.94 -8.03 -7.36
N TRP A 112 6.06 -7.40 -8.12
CA TRP A 112 5.62 -7.91 -9.43
C TRP A 112 6.80 -8.05 -10.39
N LEU A 113 7.70 -7.06 -10.45
CA LEU A 113 8.90 -7.10 -11.29
C LEU A 113 9.85 -8.25 -10.90
N THR A 114 9.99 -8.53 -9.61
CA THR A 114 10.82 -9.66 -9.14
C THR A 114 10.27 -11.00 -9.65
N LEU A 115 8.94 -11.15 -9.71
CA LEU A 115 8.31 -12.40 -10.15
C LEU A 115 8.22 -12.54 -11.68
N MET A 116 7.95 -11.44 -12.38
CA MET A 116 7.51 -11.47 -13.78
C MET A 116 8.60 -11.09 -14.79
N SER A 117 9.67 -10.42 -14.37
CA SER A 117 10.72 -10.04 -15.32
C SER A 117 11.49 -11.27 -15.81
N PRO A 118 11.66 -11.42 -17.14
CA PRO A 118 12.33 -12.58 -17.72
C PRO A 118 13.85 -12.56 -17.56
N SER A 119 14.43 -11.42 -17.16
CA SER A 119 15.88 -11.23 -17.01
C SER A 119 16.21 -10.45 -15.75
N GLN A 120 17.47 -10.55 -15.29
CA GLN A 120 17.97 -9.76 -14.16
C GLN A 120 17.95 -8.25 -14.44
N ASN A 121 18.08 -7.83 -15.70
CA ASN A 121 18.01 -6.43 -16.08
C ASN A 121 16.60 -6.08 -16.55
N ILE A 122 15.86 -5.35 -15.71
CA ILE A 122 14.49 -4.90 -15.94
C ILE A 122 14.49 -3.74 -16.93
N LYS A 123 13.88 -3.93 -18.09
CA LYS A 123 13.76 -2.93 -19.15
C LYS A 123 12.39 -2.24 -19.09
N SER A 124 12.24 -1.14 -19.81
CA SER A 124 10.97 -0.39 -19.91
C SER A 124 9.79 -1.27 -20.38
N GLN A 125 10.06 -2.25 -21.24
CA GLN A 125 9.04 -3.21 -21.71
C GLN A 125 8.56 -4.19 -20.63
N ASP A 126 9.33 -4.40 -19.57
CA ASP A 126 9.00 -5.32 -18.49
C ASP A 126 8.15 -4.65 -17.38
N LEU A 127 8.01 -3.33 -17.44
CA LEU A 127 7.18 -2.59 -16.48
C LEU A 127 5.69 -2.94 -16.63
N PRO A 128 4.89 -2.89 -15.57
CA PRO A 128 3.44 -3.02 -15.65
C PRO A 128 2.82 -1.98 -16.59
N THR A 129 1.71 -2.35 -17.23
CA THR A 129 0.97 -1.49 -18.17
C THR A 129 0.59 -0.15 -17.53
N GLU A 130 0.20 -0.17 -16.26
CA GLU A 130 -0.18 1.02 -15.50
C GLU A 130 0.94 2.08 -15.44
N VAL A 131 2.20 1.64 -15.36
CA VAL A 131 3.37 2.53 -15.34
C VAL A 131 3.71 3.03 -16.75
N LYS A 132 3.48 2.22 -17.78
CA LYS A 132 3.77 2.55 -19.20
C LYS A 132 2.76 3.54 -19.77
N GLU A 133 1.48 3.35 -19.46
CA GLU A 133 0.36 4.12 -20.05
C GLU A 133 0.12 5.44 -19.35
N PHE A 134 0.84 5.73 -18.26
CA PHE A 134 0.68 6.99 -17.54
C PHE A 134 1.02 8.24 -18.41
N GLU A 135 1.79 8.08 -19.47
CA GLU A 135 2.04 9.16 -20.46
C GLU A 135 0.80 9.48 -21.33
N VAL A 136 -0.27 8.66 -21.31
CA VAL A 136 -1.37 8.73 -22.31
C VAL A 136 -2.69 9.19 -21.72
N ALA A 137 -2.84 9.30 -20.41
CA ALA A 137 -4.17 9.57 -19.85
C ALA A 137 -4.16 10.54 -18.65
N ASP A 138 -4.60 11.76 -18.87
CA ASP A 138 -5.46 12.47 -17.91
C ASP A 138 -6.76 11.66 -17.74
N ILE A 139 -6.73 10.62 -16.90
CA ILE A 139 -7.95 9.84 -16.60
C ILE A 139 -8.47 10.26 -15.23
N PRO A 140 -9.75 10.65 -15.15
CA PRO A 140 -10.39 10.92 -13.87
C PRO A 140 -10.36 9.65 -13.00
N THR A 141 -10.04 9.83 -11.75
CA THR A 141 -9.96 8.81 -10.69
C THR A 141 -11.18 7.90 -10.68
N SER A 142 -11.13 6.79 -11.43
CA SER A 142 -12.01 5.65 -11.18
C SER A 142 -11.50 4.92 -9.94
N SER A 143 -12.43 4.52 -9.09
CA SER A 143 -12.14 3.95 -7.77
C SER A 143 -11.22 2.72 -7.90
N TRP A 144 -10.39 2.48 -6.89
CA TRP A 144 -9.55 1.27 -6.77
C TRP A 144 -10.37 -0.03 -6.95
N GLU A 145 -11.68 0.04 -6.73
CA GLU A 145 -12.65 -1.03 -6.94
C GLU A 145 -12.79 -1.40 -8.41
N ASP A 146 -12.79 -0.42 -9.32
CA ASP A 146 -12.86 -0.65 -10.77
C ASP A 146 -11.55 -1.28 -11.29
N GLY A 147 -10.41 -0.86 -10.75
CA GLY A 147 -9.11 -1.48 -11.05
C GLY A 147 -9.05 -2.95 -10.62
N MET A 148 -9.57 -3.27 -9.44
CA MET A 148 -9.62 -4.64 -8.93
C MET A 148 -10.63 -5.50 -9.71
N GLN A 149 -11.78 -4.96 -10.09
CA GLN A 149 -12.76 -5.67 -10.91
C GLN A 149 -12.25 -5.98 -12.33
N ASN A 150 -11.51 -5.06 -12.94
CA ASN A 150 -10.87 -5.29 -14.24
C ASN A 150 -9.76 -6.35 -14.15
N TRP A 151 -8.95 -6.32 -13.08
CA TRP A 151 -7.95 -7.34 -12.83
C TRP A 151 -8.59 -8.73 -12.63
N LEU A 152 -9.65 -8.84 -11.82
CA LEU A 152 -10.39 -10.08 -11.61
C LEU A 152 -11.01 -10.62 -12.89
N LYS A 153 -11.54 -9.76 -13.79
CA LYS A 153 -12.06 -10.17 -15.09
C LYS A 153 -10.96 -10.74 -15.99
N ASN A 154 -9.79 -10.12 -16.01
CA ASN A 154 -8.68 -10.57 -16.85
C ASN A 154 -8.05 -11.89 -16.33
N VAL A 155 -7.98 -12.09 -15.02
CA VAL A 155 -7.51 -13.34 -14.41
C VAL A 155 -8.50 -14.47 -14.67
N SER A 156 -9.81 -14.23 -14.60
CA SER A 156 -10.83 -15.27 -14.85
C SER A 156 -10.82 -15.79 -16.30
N VAL A 157 -10.46 -14.95 -17.26
CA VAL A 157 -10.36 -15.36 -18.69
C VAL A 157 -9.15 -16.27 -18.93
N SER A 158 -8.04 -16.08 -18.23
CA SER A 158 -6.86 -16.96 -18.36
C SER A 158 -7.08 -18.38 -17.81
N TYR A 159 -7.94 -18.54 -16.80
CA TYR A 159 -8.20 -19.87 -16.21
C TYR A 159 -9.21 -20.73 -16.98
N THR A 160 -10.02 -20.14 -17.85
CA THR A 160 -11.02 -20.91 -18.61
C THR A 160 -10.43 -21.69 -19.79
N HIS A 161 -9.24 -21.34 -20.26
CA HIS A 161 -8.56 -22.07 -21.35
C HIS A 161 -7.84 -23.36 -20.92
N LEU A 162 -7.63 -23.60 -19.63
CA LEU A 162 -6.94 -24.81 -19.15
C LEU A 162 -7.87 -26.01 -18.88
N ARG A 163 -9.19 -25.88 -19.03
CA ARG A 163 -10.16 -26.95 -18.73
C ARG A 163 -10.75 -27.65 -19.96
N ALA A 164 -10.25 -27.41 -21.14
CA ALA A 164 -10.81 -27.95 -22.41
C ALA A 164 -10.06 -29.15 -23.00
N HIS A 165 -9.21 -29.84 -22.25
CA HIS A 165 -8.53 -31.06 -22.69
C HIS A 165 -8.73 -32.20 -21.69
N GLU A 166 -9.98 -32.55 -21.38
CA GLU A 166 -10.30 -33.89 -20.92
C GLU A 166 -10.85 -34.70 -22.10
N THR A 167 -9.98 -35.58 -22.61
CA THR A 167 -10.33 -36.59 -23.61
C THR A 167 -11.38 -37.58 -23.06
N PRO A 168 -12.39 -37.95 -23.83
CA PRO A 168 -13.30 -39.00 -23.41
C PRO A 168 -12.59 -40.35 -23.48
N VAL A 169 -12.58 -41.05 -22.36
CA VAL A 169 -12.21 -42.45 -22.31
C VAL A 169 -13.41 -43.29 -22.80
N ASN A 170 -13.13 -44.01 -23.83
CA ASN A 170 -14.03 -45.02 -24.39
C ASN A 170 -13.99 -46.31 -23.57
#